data_c20d262fa1fe69dc2b995bd7058041e3
#
_entry.id   c20d262fa1fe69dc2b995bd7058041e3
#
_cell.length_a   1.000
_cell.length_b   1.000
_cell.length_c   1.000
_cell.angle_alpha   90.00
_cell.angle_beta   90.00
_cell.angle_gamma   90.00
#
_symmetry.space_group_name_H-M   'P 1'
#
loop_
_entity.id
_entity.type
_entity.pdbx_description
1 polymer ?
#
loop_
_entity_poly.entity_id
_entity_poly.type
_entity_poly.pdbx_seq_one_letter_code
_entity_poly.pdbx_strand_id
1 'polypeptide(L)'
;MQIKKNIAVSETGFVFNPTTGDSYSINLVGQEILAYLGEKKSAAEITSLMTSAYDIDPPSFEKYFYDFISMLKQFELLDEENEN
;
A
#
# COMPACT_ATOMS: atom_id res chain seq x y z
N MET A 1 1.36 -10.02 2.44
CA MET A 1 1.77 -8.62 2.30
C MET A 1 0.77 -7.76 3.02
N GLN A 2 1.19 -7.10 4.04
CA GLN A 2 0.29 -6.24 4.79
C GLN A 2 1.08 -5.18 5.52
N ILE A 3 0.41 -4.12 5.91
CA ILE A 3 1.04 -3.03 6.66
C ILE A 3 1.36 -3.53 8.07
N LYS A 4 2.49 -3.15 8.61
CA LYS A 4 2.87 -3.55 9.96
C LYS A 4 1.85 -3.04 10.95
N LYS A 5 1.60 -3.82 12.00
CA LYS A 5 0.52 -3.52 12.93
C LYS A 5 0.72 -2.24 13.70
N ASN A 6 1.96 -1.84 13.94
CA ASN A 6 2.22 -0.63 14.72
C ASN A 6 2.19 0.64 13.90
N ILE A 7 1.96 0.53 12.59
CA ILE A 7 1.91 1.70 11.72
C ILE A 7 0.53 2.34 11.82
N ALA A 8 0.50 3.64 12.04
CA ALA A 8 -0.76 4.37 12.09
C ALA A 8 -1.04 4.98 10.73
N VAL A 9 -2.27 4.82 10.24
CA VAL A 9 -2.67 5.39 8.96
C VAL A 9 -3.91 6.24 9.20
N SER A 10 -3.81 7.53 8.91
CA SER A 10 -4.94 8.42 9.15
C SER A 10 -5.84 8.45 7.92
N GLU A 11 -7.07 8.92 8.10
CA GLU A 11 -7.99 9.01 7.00
C GLU A 11 -7.61 10.10 6.03
N THR A 12 -6.71 11.00 6.41
CA THR A 12 -6.31 12.08 5.53
C THR A 12 -5.03 11.75 4.78
N GLY A 13 -4.54 10.51 4.88
CA GLY A 13 -3.42 10.09 4.07
C GLY A 13 -2.06 10.21 4.72
N PHE A 14 -2.01 10.39 6.04
CA PHE A 14 -0.73 10.36 6.73
C PHE A 14 -0.46 8.97 7.27
N VAL A 15 0.77 8.54 7.14
CA VAL A 15 1.23 7.26 7.66
C VAL A 15 2.35 7.55 8.63
N PHE A 16 2.23 7.07 9.86
CA PHE A 16 3.23 7.33 10.89
C PHE A 16 3.85 6.03 11.37
N ASN A 17 5.17 6.00 11.42
CA ASN A 17 5.90 4.85 11.92
C ASN A 17 6.50 5.21 13.28
N PRO A 18 5.91 4.75 14.38
CA PRO A 18 6.42 5.10 15.71
C PRO A 18 7.79 4.50 16.01
N THR A 19 8.18 3.46 15.32
CA THR A 19 9.50 2.86 15.56
C THR A 19 10.61 3.79 15.09
N THR A 20 10.42 4.45 13.94
CA THR A 20 11.44 5.36 13.42
C THR A 20 11.13 6.82 13.72
N GLY A 21 9.88 7.12 14.06
CA GLY A 21 9.45 8.50 14.28
C GLY A 21 9.11 9.23 12.99
N ASP A 22 9.15 8.56 11.86
CA ASP A 22 8.91 9.20 10.58
C ASP A 22 7.44 9.19 10.21
N SER A 23 7.03 10.18 9.44
CA SER A 23 5.68 10.20 8.88
C SER A 23 5.74 10.53 7.41
N TYR A 24 4.73 10.07 6.69
CA TYR A 24 4.69 10.20 5.24
C TYR A 24 3.30 10.61 4.80
N SER A 25 3.24 11.35 3.70
CA SER A 25 1.97 11.73 3.12
C SER A 25 1.74 10.86 1.91
N ILE A 26 0.54 10.28 1.80
CA ILE A 26 0.22 9.33 0.74
C ILE A 26 -0.93 9.91 -0.09
N ASN A 27 -0.84 9.85 -1.41
CA ASN A 27 -1.90 10.37 -2.26
C ASN A 27 -3.11 9.44 -2.26
N LEU A 28 -4.18 9.85 -2.92
CA LEU A 28 -5.43 9.08 -2.88
C LEU A 28 -5.30 7.66 -3.40
N VAL A 29 -4.57 7.49 -4.49
CA VAL A 29 -4.40 6.15 -5.05
C VAL A 29 -3.66 5.27 -4.05
N GLY A 30 -2.60 5.79 -3.43
CA GLY A 30 -1.87 5.05 -2.42
C GLY A 30 -2.72 4.73 -1.22
N GLN A 31 -3.59 5.66 -0.80
CA GLN A 31 -4.48 5.43 0.32
C GLN A 31 -5.42 4.26 0.04
N GLU A 32 -5.92 4.16 -1.18
CA GLU A 32 -6.81 3.04 -1.53
C GLU A 32 -6.06 1.72 -1.54
N ILE A 33 -4.83 1.74 -2.04
CA ILE A 33 -4.02 0.53 -2.02
C ILE A 33 -3.79 0.10 -0.57
N LEU A 34 -3.47 1.05 0.32
CA LEU A 34 -3.27 0.72 1.73
C LEU A 34 -4.53 0.13 2.35
N ALA A 35 -5.69 0.66 2.00
CA ALA A 35 -6.95 0.14 2.53
C ALA A 35 -7.17 -1.30 2.08
N TYR A 36 -6.89 -1.59 0.81
CA TYR A 36 -7.04 -2.96 0.32
C TYR A 36 -6.03 -3.92 0.96
N LEU A 37 -4.81 -3.45 1.20
CA LEU A 37 -3.83 -4.27 1.89
C LEU A 37 -4.30 -4.56 3.32
N GLY A 38 -4.95 -3.59 3.95
CA GLY A 38 -5.52 -3.77 5.27
C GLY A 38 -6.63 -4.80 5.28
N GLU A 39 -7.32 -4.97 4.14
CA GLU A 39 -8.34 -5.99 3.99
C GLU A 39 -7.74 -7.31 3.54
N LYS A 40 -6.44 -7.39 3.43
CA LYS A 40 -5.71 -8.59 3.05
C LYS A 40 -6.00 -9.07 1.64
N LYS A 41 -6.29 -8.13 0.75
CA LYS A 41 -6.51 -8.47 -0.65
C LYS A 41 -5.18 -8.76 -1.31
N SER A 42 -5.20 -9.64 -2.29
CA SER A 42 -3.99 -10.01 -3.03
C SER A 42 -3.62 -8.92 -4.04
N ALA A 43 -2.40 -8.98 -4.54
CA ALA A 43 -1.96 -8.06 -5.57
C ALA A 43 -2.87 -8.13 -6.80
N ALA A 44 -3.28 -9.34 -7.17
CA ALA A 44 -4.16 -9.52 -8.33
C ALA A 44 -5.52 -8.87 -8.09
N GLU A 45 -6.07 -9.03 -6.88
CA GLU A 45 -7.34 -8.42 -6.55
C GLU A 45 -7.26 -6.91 -6.57
N ILE A 46 -6.19 -6.36 -6.00
CA ILE A 46 -6.00 -4.91 -5.96
C ILE A 46 -5.87 -4.37 -7.38
N THR A 47 -5.11 -5.04 -8.22
CA THR A 47 -4.95 -4.62 -9.61
C THR A 47 -6.30 -4.59 -10.31
N SER A 48 -7.10 -5.63 -10.14
CA SER A 48 -8.41 -5.70 -10.78
C SER A 48 -9.32 -4.56 -10.31
N LEU A 49 -9.35 -4.32 -9.02
CA LEU A 49 -10.21 -3.28 -8.46
C LEU A 49 -9.77 -1.89 -8.91
N MET A 50 -8.48 -1.64 -8.88
CA MET A 50 -7.99 -0.30 -9.19
C MET A 50 -8.06 0.01 -10.68
N THR A 51 -7.79 -0.97 -11.53
CA THR A 51 -7.85 -0.73 -12.97
C THR A 51 -9.30 -0.55 -13.43
N SER A 52 -10.25 -1.19 -12.74
CA SER A 52 -11.65 -0.97 -13.05
C SER A 52 -12.11 0.40 -12.56
N ALA A 53 -11.69 0.81 -11.39
CA ALA A 53 -12.15 2.07 -10.81
C ALA A 53 -11.58 3.29 -11.51
N TYR A 54 -10.33 3.21 -11.99
CA TYR A 54 -9.66 4.37 -12.50
C TYR A 54 -9.34 4.32 -14.00
N ASP A 55 -9.81 3.27 -14.67
CA ASP A 55 -9.61 3.18 -16.12
C ASP A 55 -8.12 3.28 -16.48
N ILE A 56 -7.29 2.62 -15.73
CA ILE A 56 -5.85 2.56 -15.97
C ILE A 56 -5.55 1.21 -16.57
N ASP A 57 -4.69 1.13 -17.58
CA ASP A 57 -4.38 -0.16 -18.15
C ASP A 57 -3.58 -1.00 -17.15
N PRO A 58 -3.80 -2.31 -17.12
CA PRO A 58 -3.17 -3.16 -16.13
C PRO A 58 -1.64 -3.09 -16.07
N PRO A 59 -0.90 -3.09 -17.19
CA PRO A 59 0.56 -3.00 -17.08
C PRO A 59 1.03 -1.71 -16.41
N SER A 60 0.36 -0.58 -16.70
CA SER A 60 0.72 0.68 -16.07
C SER A 60 0.45 0.66 -14.58
N PHE A 61 -0.68 0.09 -14.18
CA PHE A 61 -1.00 0.00 -12.76
C PHE A 61 -0.03 -0.93 -12.05
N GLU A 62 0.34 -2.05 -12.68
CA GLU A 62 1.24 -3.00 -12.06
C GLU A 62 2.59 -2.36 -11.77
N LYS A 63 3.08 -1.53 -12.69
CA LYS A 63 4.34 -0.85 -12.46
C LYS A 63 4.23 0.11 -11.28
N TYR A 64 3.15 0.87 -11.23
CA TYR A 64 2.91 1.80 -10.13
C TYR A 64 2.82 1.02 -8.80
N PHE A 65 2.10 -0.08 -8.81
CA PHE A 65 1.90 -0.89 -7.62
C PHE A 65 3.23 -1.45 -7.10
N TYR A 66 4.07 -1.97 -8.00
CA TYR A 66 5.36 -2.49 -7.57
C TYR A 66 6.24 -1.38 -7.01
N ASP A 67 6.22 -0.20 -7.62
CA ASP A 67 7.01 0.92 -7.12
C ASP A 67 6.50 1.33 -5.74
N PHE A 68 5.18 1.34 -5.55
CA PHE A 68 4.58 1.71 -4.28
C PHE A 68 4.94 0.69 -3.19
N ILE A 69 4.86 -0.59 -3.50
CA ILE A 69 5.21 -1.64 -2.54
C ILE A 69 6.71 -1.56 -2.20
N SER A 70 7.56 -1.29 -3.18
CA SER A 70 8.99 -1.15 -2.93
C SER A 70 9.26 0.02 -1.97
N MET A 71 8.54 1.12 -2.13
CA MET A 71 8.67 2.25 -1.24
C MET A 71 8.24 1.87 0.18
N LEU A 72 7.12 1.15 0.32
CA LEU A 72 6.66 0.72 1.63
C LEU A 72 7.69 -0.17 2.32
N LYS A 73 8.33 -1.05 1.56
CA LYS A 73 9.38 -1.90 2.12
C LYS A 73 10.59 -1.09 2.54
N GLN A 74 10.98 -0.14 1.72
CA GLN A 74 12.13 0.68 2.01
C GLN A 74 11.94 1.49 3.28
N PHE A 75 10.73 1.97 3.54
CA PHE A 75 10.43 2.73 4.74
C PHE A 75 10.01 1.84 5.91
N GLU A 76 10.11 0.52 5.74
CA GLU A 76 9.80 -0.45 6.80
C GLU A 76 8.36 -0.36 7.27
N LEU A 77 7.46 -0.08 6.35
CA LEU A 77 6.04 0.02 6.68
C LEU A 77 5.30 -1.28 6.38
N LEU A 78 5.89 -2.17 5.60
CA LEU A 78 5.22 -3.37 5.14
C LEU A 78 5.77 -4.59 5.86
N ASP A 79 4.84 -5.44 6.31
CA ASP A 79 5.21 -6.69 6.93
C ASP A 79 5.26 -7.75 5.86
N GLU A 80 6.47 -8.34 5.66
CA GLU A 80 6.58 -9.26 4.65
C GLU A 80 6.42 -10.58 5.16
N GLU A 81 5.46 -11.02 5.81
CA GLU A 81 5.39 -12.22 6.32
C GLU A 81 5.49 -13.19 5.41
N ASN A 82 6.00 -14.05 5.51
CA ASN A 82 6.23 -14.97 4.72
C ASN A 82 5.49 -15.96 4.83
N GLU A 83 4.81 -16.05 4.48
CA GLU A 83 4.09 -16.89 4.56
C GLU A 83 4.47 -17.89 4.18
N ASN A 84 5.04 -18.34 4.16
CA ASN A 84 5.34 -19.29 3.84
C ASN A 84 4.98 -19.84 3.97
#